data_702eb6040f3a575cdc0ca573c94666ad
#
_entry.id   702eb6040f3a575cdc0ca573c94666ad
#
_cell.length_a   1.000
_cell.length_b   1.000
_cell.length_c   1.000
_cell.angle_alpha   90.00
_cell.angle_beta   90.00
_cell.angle_gamma   90.00
#
_symmetry.space_group_name_H-M   'P 1'
#
loop_
_entity.id
_entity.type
_entity.pdbx_description
1 polymer ?
#
loop_
_entity_poly.entity_id
_entity_poly.type
_entity_poly.pdbx_seq_one_letter_code
_entity_poly.pdbx_strand_id
1 'polypeptide(L)'
;MRQVSAPLDQFPPGYRVGHWEVGERIASGGWGTVYEGRPVDPGDGRPGAGSGDGRDEVVALKFLPTAGLAPRQARSLMETARRETEFGRRARHPRLIRMLDSVVLSEPGDPVLDGSVVLIMERAKHSLRQFLQQDGPGPTEHEKARLLTEICEGLAHLHGINWVHGDLKPDNVLIMDDGSARLSDFGLAAELDGTHGTHGYTPPQGTLDYLPPERWRAPLGERGVQVRPGNDIWALGVMIHQMFAGGTSPFPGATPMARGAAVQEYAEGRASLRLDNAVPSFWRELAADCLAPTHAERAVHTAESLLARMRTAATPNNTAVPTAPAAAPKSGGRRKTLLGAVVAAALFGVAAAGWTYAGEDEQEEGDATGPAGRVTVYNVVKLCRDRAEDRLPACSLGLAMDPSRPYTVENVVVTRVWHDDVLSVDCHLPQGTAVTDEFGTGSARWFRVRLPDGAPSRTAWLPAVRTKDRPVLPQCS
;
A
#
# COMPACT_ATOMS: atom_id res chain seq x y z
N MET A 1 6.60 -18.99 -32.14
CA MET A 1 6.05 -18.61 -30.81
C MET A 1 7.22 -18.50 -29.86
N ARG A 2 7.77 -17.30 -29.68
CA ARG A 2 8.76 -17.03 -28.64
C ARG A 2 8.01 -16.59 -27.39
N GLN A 3 8.28 -17.24 -26.27
CA GLN A 3 7.78 -16.89 -24.96
C GLN A 3 8.07 -15.41 -24.65
N VAL A 4 7.03 -14.61 -24.54
CA VAL A 4 7.09 -13.27 -23.96
C VAL A 4 6.95 -13.49 -22.47
N SER A 5 8.02 -13.38 -21.75
CA SER A 5 8.16 -13.05 -20.33
C SER A 5 9.52 -13.52 -19.82
N ALA A 6 10.59 -12.82 -20.15
CA ALA A 6 11.70 -12.73 -19.21
C ALA A 6 11.56 -11.37 -18.51
N PRO A 7 11.55 -11.30 -17.17
CA PRO A 7 11.78 -10.04 -16.49
C PRO A 7 13.12 -9.49 -16.99
N LEU A 8 13.33 -8.16 -16.86
CA LEU A 8 14.60 -7.47 -17.12
C LEU A 8 15.71 -8.03 -16.21
N ASP A 9 16.02 -9.32 -16.36
CA ASP A 9 16.93 -10.00 -15.43
C ASP A 9 18.41 -9.81 -15.81
N GLN A 10 18.71 -9.41 -17.03
CA GLN A 10 20.08 -9.13 -17.44
C GLN A 10 20.12 -8.17 -18.62
N PHE A 11 20.74 -7.02 -18.43
CA PHE A 11 21.18 -6.19 -19.53
C PHE A 11 22.38 -6.84 -20.24
N PRO A 12 22.54 -6.65 -21.55
CA PRO A 12 23.76 -7.09 -22.22
C PRO A 12 24.98 -6.42 -21.58
N PRO A 13 26.10 -7.14 -21.45
CA PRO A 13 27.35 -6.55 -20.96
C PRO A 13 27.68 -5.26 -21.74
N GLY A 14 28.04 -4.21 -21.02
CA GLY A 14 28.34 -2.90 -21.61
C GLY A 14 27.15 -2.06 -22.01
N TYR A 15 25.91 -2.46 -21.63
CA TYR A 15 24.72 -1.61 -21.86
C TYR A 15 24.84 -0.29 -21.13
N ARG A 16 24.49 0.82 -21.80
CA ARG A 16 24.71 2.17 -21.29
C ARG A 16 23.40 2.96 -21.19
N VAL A 17 23.27 3.71 -20.12
CA VAL A 17 22.23 4.72 -19.91
C VAL A 17 22.93 6.06 -19.71
N GLY A 18 22.95 6.89 -20.76
CA GLY A 18 23.74 8.13 -20.75
C GLY A 18 25.22 7.87 -20.54
N HIS A 19 25.77 8.38 -19.44
CA HIS A 19 27.19 8.24 -19.07
C HIS A 19 27.47 7.02 -18.17
N TRP A 20 26.46 6.18 -17.93
CA TRP A 20 26.53 5.09 -16.97
C TRP A 20 26.46 3.74 -17.69
N GLU A 21 27.38 2.86 -17.40
CA GLU A 21 27.31 1.45 -17.76
C GLU A 21 26.49 0.71 -16.70
N VAL A 22 25.49 -0.08 -17.14
CA VAL A 22 24.63 -0.86 -16.26
C VAL A 22 25.41 -2.04 -15.70
N GLY A 23 25.56 -2.08 -14.38
CA GLY A 23 26.25 -3.12 -13.63
C GLY A 23 25.29 -4.15 -13.03
N GLU A 24 25.61 -4.59 -11.82
CA GLU A 24 24.86 -5.62 -11.12
C GLU A 24 23.48 -5.12 -10.67
N ARG A 25 22.52 -6.05 -10.58
CA ARG A 25 21.20 -5.78 -10.04
C ARG A 25 21.28 -5.62 -8.52
N ILE A 26 20.82 -4.47 -8.01
CA ILE A 26 20.77 -4.14 -6.58
C ILE A 26 19.45 -4.63 -5.96
N ALA A 27 18.32 -4.35 -6.61
CA ALA A 27 17.00 -4.67 -6.09
C ALA A 27 15.97 -4.82 -7.22
N SER A 28 14.88 -5.55 -6.95
CA SER A 28 13.70 -5.63 -7.81
C SER A 28 12.45 -5.47 -6.96
N GLY A 29 11.49 -4.69 -7.43
CA GLY A 29 10.24 -4.41 -6.73
C GLY A 29 9.08 -4.17 -7.68
N GLY A 30 7.90 -3.89 -7.11
CA GLY A 30 6.67 -3.66 -7.89
C GLY A 30 6.71 -2.48 -8.87
N TRP A 31 7.63 -1.53 -8.65
CA TRP A 31 7.78 -0.32 -9.48
C TRP A 31 8.94 -0.39 -10.47
N GLY A 32 9.72 -1.46 -10.47
CA GLY A 32 10.85 -1.60 -11.37
C GLY A 32 12.04 -2.28 -10.73
N THR A 33 13.15 -2.30 -11.47
CA THR A 33 14.41 -2.95 -11.06
C THR A 33 15.51 -1.90 -10.95
N VAL A 34 16.30 -2.01 -9.90
CA VAL A 34 17.43 -1.09 -9.62
C VAL A 34 18.74 -1.81 -9.90
N TYR A 35 19.60 -1.15 -10.68
CA TYR A 35 20.94 -1.62 -11.03
C TYR A 35 21.99 -0.63 -10.55
N GLU A 36 23.20 -1.12 -10.39
CA GLU A 36 24.39 -0.29 -10.25
C GLU A 36 24.70 0.41 -11.58
N GLY A 37 25.03 1.69 -11.53
CA GLY A 37 25.53 2.44 -12.67
C GLY A 37 26.97 2.85 -12.43
N ARG A 38 27.89 2.43 -13.30
CA ARG A 38 29.30 2.81 -13.24
C ARG A 38 29.61 3.89 -14.27
N PRO A 39 30.36 4.93 -13.91
CA PRO A 39 30.73 5.95 -14.87
C PRO A 39 31.57 5.34 -16.01
N VAL A 40 31.26 5.74 -17.24
CA VAL A 40 32.07 5.37 -18.41
C VAL A 40 32.96 6.54 -18.73
N ASP A 41 34.29 6.31 -18.74
CA ASP A 41 35.25 7.31 -19.18
C ASP A 41 34.91 7.80 -20.59
N PRO A 42 34.74 9.11 -20.80
CA PRO A 42 34.71 9.66 -22.15
C PRO A 42 36.08 9.45 -22.75
N GLY A 43 36.24 8.47 -23.65
CA GLY A 43 37.49 7.98 -24.22
C GLY A 43 38.35 8.97 -25.02
N ASP A 44 38.40 10.25 -24.66
CA ASP A 44 39.12 11.33 -25.33
C ASP A 44 40.23 11.95 -24.47
N GLY A 45 40.85 11.18 -23.54
CA GLY A 45 42.20 11.47 -23.04
C GLY A 45 42.44 12.85 -22.39
N ARG A 46 41.39 13.59 -22.04
CA ARG A 46 41.51 14.83 -21.26
C ARG A 46 41.36 14.50 -19.78
N PRO A 47 42.37 14.78 -18.94
CA PRO A 47 42.18 14.72 -17.50
C PRO A 47 41.07 15.71 -17.15
N GLY A 48 39.93 15.18 -16.77
CA GLY A 48 38.75 15.97 -16.38
C GLY A 48 39.17 16.86 -15.22
N ALA A 49 39.07 18.18 -15.41
CA ALA A 49 39.04 19.12 -14.32
C ALA A 49 37.87 18.63 -13.40
N GLY A 50 38.18 18.26 -12.16
CA GLY A 50 37.24 17.76 -11.18
C GLY A 50 36.02 18.71 -11.07
N SER A 51 34.99 18.43 -11.84
CA SER A 51 33.70 19.05 -11.69
C SER A 51 33.01 18.29 -10.57
N GLY A 52 32.78 18.97 -9.44
CA GLY A 52 32.10 18.43 -8.26
C GLY A 52 30.62 18.05 -8.51
N ASP A 53 30.32 17.51 -9.68
CA ASP A 53 28.98 17.19 -10.19
C ASP A 53 28.63 15.70 -10.11
N GLY A 54 29.42 14.91 -9.34
CA GLY A 54 29.10 13.52 -9.01
C GLY A 54 29.15 12.54 -10.20
N ARG A 55 29.79 12.90 -11.33
CA ARG A 55 29.88 12.07 -12.53
C ARG A 55 30.89 10.92 -12.42
N ASP A 56 31.75 10.95 -11.40
CA ASP A 56 32.76 9.92 -11.15
C ASP A 56 32.31 8.91 -10.08
N GLU A 57 31.12 9.06 -9.51
CA GLU A 57 30.60 8.20 -8.45
C GLU A 57 29.70 7.10 -9.03
N VAL A 58 29.75 5.92 -8.44
CA VAL A 58 28.81 4.83 -8.70
C VAL A 58 27.41 5.27 -8.28
N VAL A 59 26.43 5.05 -9.16
CA VAL A 59 25.04 5.48 -8.98
C VAL A 59 24.08 4.30 -8.91
N ALA A 60 22.83 4.55 -8.55
CA ALA A 60 21.72 3.62 -8.71
C ALA A 60 20.88 4.02 -9.92
N LEU A 61 20.59 3.06 -10.79
CA LEU A 61 19.78 3.19 -11.99
C LEU A 61 18.46 2.43 -11.76
N LYS A 62 17.36 3.14 -11.53
CA LYS A 62 16.04 2.54 -11.34
C LYS A 62 15.27 2.54 -12.65
N PHE A 63 15.10 1.36 -13.23
CA PHE A 63 14.35 1.15 -14.46
C PHE A 63 12.86 0.98 -14.16
N LEU A 64 12.06 1.80 -14.79
CA LEU A 64 10.60 1.79 -14.73
C LEU A 64 10.08 1.37 -16.11
N PRO A 65 9.75 0.07 -16.32
CA PRO A 65 9.31 -0.43 -17.61
C PRO A 65 7.94 0.13 -17.96
N THR A 66 7.79 0.56 -19.22
CA THR A 66 6.50 0.99 -19.79
C THR A 66 5.88 -0.07 -20.67
N ALA A 67 6.60 -1.15 -20.97
CA ALA A 67 6.13 -2.27 -21.77
C ALA A 67 4.88 -2.91 -21.13
N GLY A 68 3.85 -3.11 -21.94
CA GLY A 68 2.58 -3.69 -21.47
C GLY A 68 1.64 -2.70 -20.78
N LEU A 69 2.04 -1.46 -20.57
CA LEU A 69 1.16 -0.40 -20.06
C LEU A 69 0.30 0.18 -21.20
N ALA A 70 -0.95 0.53 -20.88
CA ALA A 70 -1.75 1.34 -21.80
C ALA A 70 -1.07 2.71 -22.04
N PRO A 71 -1.24 3.36 -23.21
CA PRO A 71 -0.56 4.61 -23.54
C PRO A 71 -0.78 5.74 -22.54
N ARG A 72 -1.94 5.77 -21.86
CA ARG A 72 -2.22 6.72 -20.77
C ARG A 72 -1.42 6.43 -19.52
N GLN A 73 -1.28 5.14 -19.16
CA GLN A 73 -0.51 4.69 -18.00
C GLN A 73 0.99 4.95 -18.20
N ALA A 74 1.53 4.65 -19.39
CA ALA A 74 2.91 4.94 -19.74
C ALA A 74 3.21 6.44 -19.63
N ARG A 75 2.33 7.30 -20.15
CA ARG A 75 2.46 8.77 -20.03
C ARG A 75 2.40 9.23 -18.57
N SER A 76 1.47 8.70 -17.78
CA SER A 76 1.37 9.02 -16.36
C SER A 76 2.64 8.63 -15.60
N LEU A 77 3.23 7.45 -15.90
CA LEU A 77 4.48 7.02 -15.31
C LEU A 77 5.65 7.96 -15.67
N MET A 78 5.76 8.36 -16.94
CA MET A 78 6.78 9.31 -17.39
C MET A 78 6.62 10.68 -16.72
N GLU A 79 5.40 11.19 -16.60
CA GLU A 79 5.13 12.44 -15.90
C GLU A 79 5.49 12.35 -14.42
N THR A 80 5.15 11.23 -13.77
CA THR A 80 5.48 10.99 -12.36
C THR A 80 7.00 10.95 -12.18
N ALA A 81 7.73 10.20 -13.00
CA ALA A 81 9.18 10.12 -12.96
C ALA A 81 9.86 11.49 -13.20
N ARG A 82 9.32 12.28 -14.13
CA ARG A 82 9.81 13.65 -14.37
C ARG A 82 9.61 14.54 -13.15
N ARG A 83 8.42 14.50 -12.54
CA ARG A 83 8.12 15.27 -11.32
C ARG A 83 9.04 14.86 -10.18
N GLU A 84 9.25 13.56 -9.98
CA GLU A 84 10.15 13.03 -8.97
C GLU A 84 11.57 13.55 -9.15
N THR A 85 12.09 13.53 -10.38
CA THR A 85 13.41 14.06 -10.71
C THR A 85 13.49 15.57 -10.47
N GLU A 86 12.51 16.33 -10.93
CA GLU A 86 12.47 17.79 -10.75
C GLU A 86 12.36 18.17 -9.27
N PHE A 87 11.52 17.44 -8.52
CA PHE A 87 11.40 17.59 -7.08
C PHE A 87 12.73 17.29 -6.39
N GLY A 88 13.33 16.11 -6.62
CA GLY A 88 14.58 15.70 -5.99
C GLY A 88 15.77 16.61 -6.30
N ARG A 89 15.73 17.34 -7.43
CA ARG A 89 16.74 18.38 -7.73
C ARG A 89 16.50 19.67 -6.92
N ARG A 90 15.26 20.01 -6.61
CA ARG A 90 14.89 21.21 -5.84
C ARG A 90 14.94 20.98 -4.34
N ALA A 91 14.44 19.85 -3.86
CA ALA A 91 14.36 19.49 -2.45
C ALA A 91 15.67 18.84 -1.96
N ARG A 92 16.79 19.58 -2.03
CA ARG A 92 18.07 19.08 -1.51
C ARG A 92 18.09 19.11 0.01
N HIS A 93 18.13 17.92 0.62
CA HIS A 93 18.23 17.78 2.06
C HIS A 93 19.08 16.55 2.42
N PRO A 94 19.89 16.55 3.48
CA PRO A 94 20.74 15.41 3.86
C PRO A 94 19.98 14.12 4.16
N ARG A 95 18.66 14.21 4.42
CA ARG A 95 17.78 13.06 4.69
C ARG A 95 16.89 12.68 3.50
N LEU A 96 17.16 13.22 2.32
CA LEU A 96 16.51 12.83 1.07
C LEU A 96 17.54 12.29 0.10
N ILE A 97 17.16 11.22 -0.64
CA ILE A 97 18.03 10.67 -1.69
C ILE A 97 18.25 11.72 -2.78
N ARG A 98 19.49 11.87 -3.21
CA ARG A 98 19.85 12.82 -4.27
C ARG A 98 19.50 12.25 -5.63
N MET A 99 18.55 12.87 -6.32
CA MET A 99 18.23 12.58 -7.71
C MET A 99 19.23 13.31 -8.61
N LEU A 100 19.88 12.58 -9.51
CA LEU A 100 20.87 13.10 -10.42
C LEU A 100 20.23 13.45 -11.77
N ASP A 101 19.53 12.48 -12.38
CA ASP A 101 18.90 12.64 -13.68
C ASP A 101 17.76 11.66 -13.90
N SER A 102 17.07 11.80 -15.03
CA SER A 102 16.14 10.82 -15.58
C SER A 102 16.28 10.74 -17.10
N VAL A 103 16.25 9.54 -17.64
CA VAL A 103 16.38 9.25 -19.07
C VAL A 103 15.21 8.41 -19.52
N VAL A 104 14.62 8.75 -20.67
CA VAL A 104 13.68 7.88 -21.39
C VAL A 104 14.49 7.15 -22.45
N LEU A 105 14.46 5.82 -22.39
CA LEU A 105 15.19 4.99 -23.34
C LEU A 105 14.53 5.01 -24.71
N SER A 106 15.33 5.00 -25.75
CA SER A 106 14.86 4.86 -27.14
C SER A 106 15.57 3.65 -27.75
N GLU A 107 14.90 2.50 -27.67
CA GLU A 107 15.40 1.19 -28.08
C GLU A 107 14.38 0.50 -29.01
N PRO A 108 14.19 0.98 -30.26
CA PRO A 108 13.11 0.48 -31.14
C PRO A 108 13.20 -1.01 -31.44
N GLY A 109 14.37 -1.63 -31.22
CA GLY A 109 14.61 -3.06 -31.39
C GLY A 109 14.24 -3.92 -30.18
N ASP A 110 13.99 -3.30 -29.01
CA ASP A 110 13.65 -3.98 -27.77
C ASP A 110 12.35 -3.42 -27.17
N PRO A 111 11.21 -4.07 -27.40
CA PRO A 111 9.90 -3.60 -26.91
C PRO A 111 9.79 -3.49 -25.38
N VAL A 112 10.70 -4.10 -24.63
CA VAL A 112 10.71 -4.05 -23.16
C VAL A 112 11.44 -2.80 -22.68
N LEU A 113 12.50 -2.41 -23.38
CA LEU A 113 13.32 -1.25 -23.02
C LEU A 113 12.79 0.05 -23.67
N ASP A 114 12.21 -0.03 -24.87
CA ASP A 114 11.76 1.15 -25.58
C ASP A 114 10.70 1.91 -24.81
N GLY A 115 10.92 3.20 -24.60
CA GLY A 115 10.07 4.06 -23.79
C GLY A 115 10.21 3.87 -22.27
N SER A 116 11.02 2.93 -21.78
CA SER A 116 11.25 2.77 -20.36
C SER A 116 11.93 4.01 -19.77
N VAL A 117 11.55 4.38 -18.53
CA VAL A 117 12.14 5.51 -17.82
C VAL A 117 13.20 4.98 -16.87
N VAL A 118 14.39 5.60 -16.89
CA VAL A 118 15.46 5.31 -15.94
C VAL A 118 15.68 6.53 -15.05
N LEU A 119 15.48 6.35 -13.75
CA LEU A 119 15.84 7.34 -12.74
C LEU A 119 17.28 7.09 -12.30
N ILE A 120 18.10 8.14 -12.28
CA ILE A 120 19.51 8.10 -11.89
C ILE A 120 19.64 8.83 -10.56
N MET A 121 20.11 8.12 -9.54
CA MET A 121 20.20 8.64 -8.18
C MET A 121 21.49 8.19 -7.49
N GLU A 122 21.86 8.84 -6.40
CA GLU A 122 22.97 8.37 -5.59
C GLU A 122 22.73 6.96 -5.10
N ARG A 123 23.83 6.18 -4.99
CA ARG A 123 23.77 4.80 -4.54
C ARG A 123 23.74 4.73 -3.03
N ALA A 124 22.80 3.99 -2.49
CA ALA A 124 22.77 3.60 -1.10
C ALA A 124 23.36 2.20 -0.91
N LYS A 125 23.78 1.89 0.31
CA LYS A 125 24.31 0.58 0.68
C LYS A 125 23.22 -0.49 0.67
N HIS A 126 22.07 -0.21 1.28
CA HIS A 126 20.89 -1.08 1.32
C HIS A 126 19.66 -0.30 1.75
N SER A 127 18.47 -0.90 1.64
CA SER A 127 17.25 -0.35 2.25
C SER A 127 17.21 -0.63 3.76
N LEU A 128 16.41 0.13 4.51
CA LEU A 128 16.17 -0.13 5.93
C LEU A 128 15.58 -1.53 6.13
N ARG A 129 14.73 -2.02 5.21
CA ARG A 129 14.24 -3.40 5.26
C ARG A 129 15.37 -4.42 5.22
N GLN A 130 16.28 -4.30 4.25
CA GLN A 130 17.46 -5.17 4.13
C GLN A 130 18.35 -5.05 5.36
N PHE A 131 18.55 -3.82 5.87
CA PHE A 131 19.34 -3.58 7.07
C PHE A 131 18.78 -4.29 8.30
N LEU A 132 17.46 -4.28 8.48
CA LEU A 132 16.79 -4.95 9.61
C LEU A 132 16.73 -6.47 9.47
N GLN A 133 16.94 -7.00 8.27
CA GLN A 133 16.90 -8.44 7.95
C GLN A 133 18.29 -9.07 7.84
N GLN A 134 19.37 -8.31 8.02
CA GLN A 134 20.73 -8.85 7.96
C GLN A 134 20.96 -9.88 9.07
N ASP A 135 21.68 -10.95 8.73
CA ASP A 135 22.15 -11.94 9.68
C ASP A 135 23.16 -11.30 10.64
N GLY A 136 22.93 -11.44 11.95
CA GLY A 136 23.84 -10.91 12.95
C GLY A 136 23.12 -10.24 14.14
N PRO A 137 23.87 -9.61 15.04
CA PRO A 137 23.27 -8.79 16.06
C PRO A 137 22.57 -7.60 15.38
N GLY A 138 21.26 -7.56 15.47
CA GLY A 138 20.45 -6.47 14.89
C GLY A 138 20.90 -5.10 15.43
N PRO A 139 20.38 -3.99 14.85
CA PRO A 139 20.76 -2.65 15.27
C PRO A 139 20.45 -2.42 16.75
N THR A 140 21.36 -1.74 17.43
CA THR A 140 21.19 -1.35 18.82
C THR A 140 20.01 -0.39 18.98
N GLU A 141 19.50 -0.26 20.20
CA GLU A 141 18.42 0.70 20.49
C GLU A 141 18.81 2.14 20.10
N HIS A 142 20.06 2.50 20.32
CA HIS A 142 20.59 3.81 19.94
C HIS A 142 20.60 4.02 18.41
N GLU A 143 21.01 3.03 17.66
CA GLU A 143 20.97 3.09 16.18
C GLU A 143 19.54 3.17 15.65
N LYS A 144 18.61 2.39 16.22
CA LYS A 144 17.17 2.50 15.88
C LYS A 144 16.63 3.89 16.16
N ALA A 145 16.94 4.45 17.33
CA ALA A 145 16.54 5.80 17.71
C ALA A 145 17.11 6.86 16.76
N ARG A 146 18.38 6.74 16.39
CA ARG A 146 19.04 7.64 15.43
C ARG A 146 18.37 7.58 14.08
N LEU A 147 18.19 6.36 13.52
CA LEU A 147 17.57 6.18 12.21
C LEU A 147 16.12 6.73 12.18
N LEU A 148 15.32 6.47 13.21
CA LEU A 148 13.96 7.02 13.31
C LEU A 148 13.96 8.54 13.37
N THR A 149 14.92 9.14 14.08
CA THR A 149 15.08 10.60 14.14
C THR A 149 15.44 11.16 12.76
N GLU A 150 16.35 10.52 12.05
CA GLU A 150 16.76 10.91 10.69
C GLU A 150 15.61 10.80 9.67
N ILE A 151 14.80 9.72 9.76
CA ILE A 151 13.58 9.56 8.96
C ILE A 151 12.60 10.71 9.26
N CYS A 152 12.39 11.02 10.53
CA CYS A 152 11.51 12.09 10.94
C CYS A 152 12.03 13.49 10.50
N GLU A 153 13.34 13.70 10.47
CA GLU A 153 13.97 14.90 9.88
C GLU A 153 13.62 15.06 8.39
N GLY A 154 13.73 13.96 7.63
CA GLY A 154 13.35 13.96 6.21
C GLY A 154 11.87 14.30 6.01
N LEU A 155 10.98 13.71 6.82
CA LEU A 155 9.54 13.99 6.77
C LEU A 155 9.23 15.44 7.17
N ALA A 156 9.86 15.97 8.24
CA ALA A 156 9.68 17.36 8.67
C ALA A 156 10.09 18.35 7.56
N HIS A 157 11.18 18.05 6.85
CA HIS A 157 11.59 18.85 5.70
C HIS A 157 10.56 18.79 4.56
N LEU A 158 10.10 17.59 4.17
CA LEU A 158 9.09 17.42 3.11
C LEU A 158 7.80 18.18 3.45
N HIS A 159 7.27 17.97 4.65
CA HIS A 159 6.02 18.62 5.08
C HIS A 159 6.19 20.14 5.19
N GLY A 160 7.38 20.63 5.59
CA GLY A 160 7.70 22.05 5.68
C GLY A 160 7.73 22.78 4.32
N ILE A 161 7.96 22.04 3.23
CA ILE A 161 7.88 22.57 1.85
C ILE A 161 6.58 22.16 1.15
N ASN A 162 5.54 21.80 1.90
CA ASN A 162 4.23 21.37 1.43
C ASN A 162 4.24 20.10 0.56
N TRP A 163 5.15 19.18 0.84
CA TRP A 163 5.19 17.88 0.17
C TRP A 163 4.88 16.75 1.14
N VAL A 164 4.23 15.69 0.62
CA VAL A 164 3.94 14.45 1.34
C VAL A 164 4.66 13.31 0.64
N HIS A 165 5.31 12.44 1.40
CA HIS A 165 5.99 11.26 0.83
C HIS A 165 4.98 10.28 0.19
N GLY A 166 3.92 9.96 0.90
CA GLY A 166 2.77 9.18 0.42
C GLY A 166 2.97 7.66 0.33
N ASP A 167 4.20 7.15 0.36
CA ASP A 167 4.55 5.71 0.36
C ASP A 167 5.72 5.41 1.31
N LEU A 168 5.69 5.99 2.52
CA LEU A 168 6.71 5.75 3.52
C LEU A 168 6.66 4.29 4.00
N LYS A 169 7.79 3.59 3.90
CA LYS A 169 8.00 2.19 4.34
C LYS A 169 9.48 1.88 4.41
N PRO A 170 9.91 0.79 5.09
CA PRO A 170 11.32 0.44 5.21
C PRO A 170 12.04 0.21 3.87
N ASP A 171 11.32 -0.15 2.81
CA ASP A 171 11.90 -0.30 1.47
C ASP A 171 12.32 1.04 0.85
N ASN A 172 11.61 2.12 1.19
CA ASN A 172 11.81 3.46 0.67
C ASN A 172 12.66 4.34 1.62
N VAL A 173 13.21 3.76 2.66
CA VAL A 173 14.25 4.36 3.51
C VAL A 173 15.57 3.69 3.17
N LEU A 174 16.51 4.46 2.69
CA LEU A 174 17.84 3.98 2.25
C LEU A 174 18.89 4.29 3.30
N ILE A 175 19.77 3.34 3.56
CA ILE A 175 20.92 3.47 4.46
C ILE A 175 22.15 3.69 3.60
N MET A 176 22.82 4.79 3.81
CA MET A 176 24.01 5.20 3.09
C MET A 176 25.25 4.51 3.67
N ASP A 177 26.41 4.66 2.99
CA ASP A 177 27.68 4.07 3.45
C ASP A 177 28.15 4.64 4.80
N ASP A 178 27.81 5.89 5.12
CA ASP A 178 28.06 6.52 6.42
C ASP A 178 27.07 6.07 7.51
N GLY A 179 26.15 5.17 7.17
CA GLY A 179 25.10 4.67 8.05
C GLY A 179 23.91 5.61 8.23
N SER A 180 23.87 6.76 7.56
CA SER A 180 22.74 7.69 7.63
C SER A 180 21.52 7.19 6.86
N ALA A 181 20.32 7.55 7.32
CA ALA A 181 19.08 7.25 6.63
C ALA A 181 18.68 8.39 5.68
N ARG A 182 18.19 8.01 4.49
CA ARG A 182 17.60 8.94 3.51
C ARG A 182 16.28 8.40 2.97
N LEU A 183 15.32 9.28 2.79
CA LEU A 183 14.04 8.94 2.16
C LEU A 183 14.22 8.88 0.64
N SER A 184 13.55 7.94 0.00
CA SER A 184 13.59 7.71 -1.45
C SER A 184 12.21 7.39 -1.99
N ASP A 185 12.08 7.28 -3.32
CA ASP A 185 10.84 6.90 -4.00
C ASP A 185 9.69 7.89 -3.76
N PHE A 186 9.92 9.13 -4.19
CA PHE A 186 8.95 10.23 -4.16
C PHE A 186 7.87 10.12 -5.26
N GLY A 187 7.75 8.97 -5.94
CA GLY A 187 6.83 8.77 -7.07
C GLY A 187 5.35 8.91 -6.72
N LEU A 188 5.01 8.83 -5.42
CA LEU A 188 3.68 9.16 -4.90
C LEU A 188 3.69 10.48 -4.12
N ALA A 189 4.83 11.18 -4.03
CA ALA A 189 4.90 12.46 -3.36
C ALA A 189 3.95 13.47 -4.03
N ALA A 190 3.19 14.14 -3.21
CA ALA A 190 2.15 15.07 -3.63
C ALA A 190 2.44 16.46 -3.09
N GLU A 191 2.38 17.44 -3.96
CA GLU A 191 2.36 18.85 -3.56
C GLU A 191 0.97 19.20 -3.00
N LEU A 192 0.92 19.81 -1.81
CA LEU A 192 -0.34 20.11 -1.12
C LEU A 192 -1.11 21.32 -1.68
N ASP A 193 -0.46 22.18 -2.49
CA ASP A 193 -1.05 23.41 -3.03
C ASP A 193 -1.60 23.29 -4.45
N GLY A 194 -1.74 22.10 -4.99
CA GLY A 194 -2.28 21.93 -6.33
C GLY A 194 -3.80 21.85 -6.36
N THR A 195 -4.43 22.68 -7.19
CA THR A 195 -5.85 22.50 -7.63
C THR A 195 -6.06 21.18 -8.39
N HIS A 196 -5.00 20.44 -8.61
CA HIS A 196 -4.99 19.10 -9.20
C HIS A 196 -4.60 18.12 -8.09
N GLY A 197 -5.60 17.62 -7.36
CA GLY A 197 -5.40 16.55 -6.42
C GLY A 197 -4.59 15.43 -7.07
N THR A 198 -3.50 15.03 -6.46
CA THR A 198 -2.69 13.90 -6.91
C THR A 198 -3.61 12.70 -6.93
N HIS A 199 -3.92 12.20 -8.12
CA HIS A 199 -4.72 11.02 -8.29
C HIS A 199 -3.90 9.85 -7.76
N GLY A 200 -4.22 9.42 -6.54
CA GLY A 200 -3.50 8.36 -5.88
C GLY A 200 -3.61 7.07 -6.69
N TYR A 201 -2.51 6.67 -7.29
CA TYR A 201 -2.35 5.33 -7.81
C TYR A 201 -2.60 4.33 -6.67
N THR A 202 -3.32 3.24 -6.93
CA THR A 202 -3.48 2.16 -5.95
C THR A 202 -2.11 1.55 -5.69
N PRO A 203 -1.58 1.60 -4.45
CA PRO A 203 -0.25 1.07 -4.19
C PRO A 203 -0.18 -0.42 -4.52
N PRO A 204 1.00 -0.92 -4.97
CA PRO A 204 1.24 -2.35 -5.11
C PRO A 204 0.97 -3.10 -3.80
N GLN A 205 0.66 -4.38 -3.88
CA GLN A 205 0.26 -5.21 -2.74
C GLN A 205 1.20 -5.14 -1.51
N GLY A 206 2.48 -4.82 -1.67
CA GLY A 206 3.44 -4.71 -0.56
C GLY A 206 3.30 -3.48 0.33
N THR A 207 2.59 -2.44 -0.10
CA THR A 207 2.49 -1.15 0.60
C THR A 207 1.28 -1.06 1.54
N LEU A 208 0.35 -2.01 1.45
CA LEU A 208 -0.91 -1.99 2.20
C LEU A 208 -0.73 -1.90 3.72
N ASP A 209 0.33 -2.46 4.27
CA ASP A 209 0.61 -2.50 5.70
C ASP A 209 0.86 -1.13 6.34
N TYR A 210 1.15 -0.11 5.53
CA TYR A 210 1.45 1.25 5.98
C TYR A 210 0.31 2.24 5.70
N LEU A 211 -0.83 1.76 5.19
CA LEU A 211 -1.98 2.60 4.89
C LEU A 211 -2.78 2.94 6.15
N PRO A 212 -3.10 4.23 6.37
CA PRO A 212 -3.98 4.64 7.46
C PRO A 212 -5.43 4.24 7.21
N PRO A 213 -6.28 4.22 8.27
CA PRO A 213 -7.66 3.75 8.18
C PRO A 213 -8.49 4.42 7.08
N GLU A 214 -8.34 5.71 6.89
CA GLU A 214 -9.07 6.48 5.87
C GLU A 214 -8.71 6.07 4.44
N ARG A 215 -7.50 5.55 4.22
CA ARG A 215 -7.06 5.06 2.91
C ARG A 215 -7.71 3.71 2.54
N TRP A 216 -8.01 2.90 3.52
CA TRP A 216 -8.74 1.65 3.33
C TRP A 216 -10.22 1.88 2.95
N ARG A 217 -10.80 3.02 3.37
CA ARG A 217 -12.19 3.39 3.13
C ARG A 217 -12.38 4.28 1.91
N ALA A 218 -11.29 4.82 1.38
CA ALA A 218 -11.37 5.79 0.30
C ALA A 218 -11.97 5.15 -0.95
N PRO A 219 -13.03 5.73 -1.53
CA PRO A 219 -13.58 5.24 -2.77
C PRO A 219 -12.51 5.36 -3.87
N LEU A 220 -12.33 4.30 -4.66
CA LEU A 220 -11.53 4.32 -5.88
C LEU A 220 -12.33 5.12 -6.92
N GLY A 221 -12.33 6.44 -6.81
CA GLY A 221 -12.97 7.33 -7.75
C GLY A 221 -11.99 7.88 -8.78
N GLU A 222 -12.50 8.46 -9.86
CA GLU A 222 -11.69 9.07 -10.94
C GLU A 222 -10.73 10.18 -10.45
N ARG A 223 -11.00 10.75 -9.28
CA ARG A 223 -10.17 11.81 -8.66
C ARG A 223 -9.04 11.29 -7.78
N GLY A 224 -8.89 9.98 -7.64
CA GLY A 224 -7.89 9.38 -6.75
C GLY A 224 -8.16 9.64 -5.26
N VAL A 225 -7.26 9.16 -4.39
CA VAL A 225 -7.35 9.35 -2.95
C VAL A 225 -6.42 10.48 -2.54
N GLN A 226 -6.93 11.41 -1.75
CA GLN A 226 -6.13 12.54 -1.25
C GLN A 226 -5.04 12.03 -0.31
N VAL A 227 -3.79 12.30 -0.66
CA VAL A 227 -2.62 12.03 0.18
C VAL A 227 -2.40 13.24 1.09
N ARG A 228 -2.16 12.99 2.39
CA ARG A 228 -1.99 14.03 3.41
C ARG A 228 -0.78 13.73 4.29
N PRO A 229 -0.17 14.72 4.96
CA PRO A 229 0.93 14.50 5.90
C PRO A 229 0.63 13.42 6.95
N GLY A 230 -0.61 13.32 7.42
CA GLY A 230 -1.05 12.29 8.36
C GLY A 230 -0.90 10.85 7.85
N ASN A 231 -0.74 10.64 6.55
CA ASN A 231 -0.45 9.30 6.00
C ASN A 231 0.99 8.89 6.32
N ASP A 232 1.94 9.82 6.17
CA ASP A 232 3.35 9.59 6.51
C ASP A 232 3.54 9.41 8.01
N ILE A 233 2.79 10.18 8.83
CA ILE A 233 2.79 10.04 10.29
C ILE A 233 2.30 8.64 10.70
N TRP A 234 1.22 8.15 10.11
CA TRP A 234 0.76 6.77 10.35
C TRP A 234 1.83 5.75 10.00
N ALA A 235 2.41 5.86 8.81
CA ALA A 235 3.46 4.96 8.36
C ALA A 235 4.70 4.99 9.28
N LEU A 236 5.08 6.19 9.78
CA LEU A 236 6.12 6.34 10.78
C LEU A 236 5.78 5.58 12.07
N GLY A 237 4.54 5.64 12.56
CA GLY A 237 4.09 4.90 13.74
C GLY A 237 4.21 3.39 13.57
N VAL A 238 3.81 2.86 12.39
CA VAL A 238 4.02 1.44 12.05
C VAL A 238 5.50 1.08 12.07
N MET A 239 6.36 1.92 11.46
CA MET A 239 7.82 1.69 11.40
C MET A 239 8.47 1.75 12.79
N ILE A 240 8.07 2.68 13.66
CA ILE A 240 8.56 2.74 15.04
C ILE A 240 8.30 1.39 15.73
N HIS A 241 7.07 0.89 15.65
CA HIS A 241 6.75 -0.40 16.25
C HIS A 241 7.61 -1.53 15.65
N GLN A 242 7.68 -1.63 14.33
CA GLN A 242 8.42 -2.69 13.64
C GLN A 242 9.90 -2.70 13.99
N MET A 243 10.53 -1.55 14.11
CA MET A 243 11.96 -1.47 14.43
C MET A 243 12.31 -2.05 15.80
N PHE A 244 11.42 -1.95 16.79
CA PHE A 244 11.66 -2.47 18.13
C PHE A 244 11.02 -3.85 18.36
N ALA A 245 9.96 -4.19 17.62
CA ALA A 245 9.19 -5.42 17.76
C ALA A 245 9.58 -6.51 16.72
N GLY A 246 10.84 -6.52 16.26
CA GLY A 246 11.36 -7.56 15.36
C GLY A 246 10.66 -7.61 13.99
N GLY A 247 10.22 -6.47 13.46
CA GLY A 247 9.55 -6.37 12.15
C GLY A 247 8.06 -6.72 12.16
N THR A 248 7.47 -7.05 13.32
CA THR A 248 6.05 -7.39 13.42
C THR A 248 5.15 -6.15 13.24
N SER A 249 3.96 -6.36 12.69
CA SER A 249 2.97 -5.29 12.56
C SER A 249 2.30 -4.97 13.92
N PRO A 250 1.97 -3.70 14.21
CA PRO A 250 1.15 -3.35 15.38
C PRO A 250 -0.30 -3.84 15.24
N PHE A 251 -0.71 -4.27 14.06
CA PHE A 251 -2.05 -4.78 13.79
C PHE A 251 -1.99 -6.28 13.48
N PRO A 252 -2.85 -7.12 14.12
CA PRO A 252 -2.83 -8.56 13.92
C PRO A 252 -3.30 -8.96 12.52
N GLY A 253 -2.76 -10.05 12.02
CA GLY A 253 -3.17 -10.65 10.74
C GLY A 253 -2.01 -11.27 9.96
N ALA A 254 -2.24 -12.46 9.42
CA ALA A 254 -1.24 -13.18 8.64
C ALA A 254 -1.04 -12.60 7.23
N THR A 255 -2.02 -11.86 6.72
CA THR A 255 -1.97 -11.23 5.40
C THR A 255 -2.13 -9.71 5.50
N PRO A 256 -1.67 -8.93 4.51
CA PRO A 256 -1.91 -7.48 4.49
C PRO A 256 -3.40 -7.12 4.59
N MET A 257 -4.27 -7.89 3.95
CA MET A 257 -5.73 -7.67 4.02
C MET A 257 -6.29 -7.92 5.43
N ALA A 258 -5.82 -8.97 6.12
CA ALA A 258 -6.22 -9.23 7.50
C ALA A 258 -5.75 -8.11 8.44
N ARG A 259 -4.53 -7.61 8.25
CA ARG A 259 -4.02 -6.44 9.00
C ARG A 259 -4.82 -5.18 8.69
N GLY A 260 -5.20 -4.96 7.43
CA GLY A 260 -6.09 -3.86 7.04
C GLY A 260 -7.46 -3.92 7.71
N ALA A 261 -8.04 -5.13 7.86
CA ALA A 261 -9.27 -5.32 8.62
C ALA A 261 -9.08 -4.94 10.10
N ALA A 262 -7.97 -5.37 10.72
CA ALA A 262 -7.64 -4.99 12.09
C ALA A 262 -7.44 -3.48 12.27
N VAL A 263 -6.84 -2.80 11.28
CA VAL A 263 -6.74 -1.33 11.23
C VAL A 263 -8.14 -0.70 11.22
N GLN A 264 -9.09 -1.25 10.46
CA GLN A 264 -10.46 -0.74 10.41
C GLN A 264 -11.21 -0.97 11.73
N GLU A 265 -11.07 -2.14 12.34
CA GLU A 265 -11.66 -2.44 13.66
C GLU A 265 -11.13 -1.50 14.75
N TYR A 266 -9.84 -1.21 14.70
CA TYR A 266 -9.22 -0.23 15.58
C TYR A 266 -9.79 1.18 15.36
N ALA A 267 -9.88 1.62 14.11
CA ALA A 267 -10.39 2.96 13.79
C ALA A 267 -11.89 3.14 14.13
N GLU A 268 -12.63 2.06 14.20
CA GLU A 268 -14.04 2.04 14.60
C GLU A 268 -14.24 1.86 16.12
N GLY A 269 -13.14 1.79 16.89
CA GLY A 269 -13.21 1.60 18.35
C GLY A 269 -13.60 0.19 18.78
N ARG A 270 -13.66 -0.78 17.85
CA ARG A 270 -13.99 -2.19 18.15
C ARG A 270 -12.79 -2.99 18.66
N ALA A 271 -11.58 -2.52 18.40
CA ALA A 271 -10.35 -3.09 18.90
C ALA A 271 -9.46 -2.00 19.50
N SER A 272 -8.65 -2.33 20.51
CA SER A 272 -7.65 -1.42 21.06
C SER A 272 -6.30 -1.60 20.37
N LEU A 273 -5.54 -0.52 20.22
CA LEU A 273 -4.14 -0.59 19.78
C LEU A 273 -3.31 -1.35 20.81
N ARG A 274 -2.57 -2.35 20.36
CA ARG A 274 -1.68 -3.17 21.20
C ARG A 274 -0.27 -3.09 20.64
N LEU A 275 0.53 -2.21 21.23
CA LEU A 275 1.95 -2.11 20.92
C LEU A 275 2.75 -3.10 21.77
N ASP A 276 3.74 -3.74 21.15
CA ASP A 276 4.58 -4.74 21.79
C ASP A 276 5.36 -4.12 22.98
N ASN A 277 5.55 -4.90 24.04
CA ASN A 277 6.31 -4.48 25.21
C ASN A 277 7.81 -4.35 24.94
N ALA A 278 8.33 -4.96 23.88
CA ALA A 278 9.70 -4.76 23.41
C ALA A 278 9.95 -3.33 22.92
N VAL A 279 8.89 -2.58 22.57
CA VAL A 279 9.02 -1.16 22.18
C VAL A 279 9.24 -0.34 23.47
N PRO A 280 10.38 0.39 23.64
CA PRO A 280 10.62 1.23 24.81
C PRO A 280 9.50 2.26 25.02
N SER A 281 9.23 2.62 26.28
CA SER A 281 8.06 3.46 26.66
C SER A 281 7.95 4.74 25.83
N PHE A 282 9.04 5.48 25.71
CA PHE A 282 9.09 6.71 24.89
C PHE A 282 8.65 6.47 23.44
N TRP A 283 9.18 5.44 22.79
CA TRP A 283 8.86 5.09 21.41
C TRP A 283 7.46 4.52 21.26
N ARG A 284 6.95 3.85 22.30
CA ARG A 284 5.57 3.34 22.35
C ARG A 284 4.55 4.47 22.40
N GLU A 285 4.82 5.52 23.20
CA GLU A 285 3.99 6.72 23.22
C GLU A 285 3.99 7.45 21.89
N LEU A 286 5.18 7.65 21.28
CA LEU A 286 5.28 8.23 19.95
C LEU A 286 4.53 7.42 18.89
N ALA A 287 4.67 6.09 18.91
CA ALA A 287 3.95 5.22 17.97
C ALA A 287 2.44 5.31 18.19
N ALA A 288 1.96 5.36 19.44
CA ALA A 288 0.54 5.50 19.74
C ALA A 288 -0.03 6.82 19.19
N ASP A 289 0.68 7.92 19.35
CA ASP A 289 0.31 9.23 18.80
C ASP A 289 0.25 9.21 17.27
N CYS A 290 1.27 8.61 16.64
CA CYS A 290 1.32 8.44 15.18
C CYS A 290 0.18 7.55 14.65
N LEU A 291 -0.24 6.55 15.44
CA LEU A 291 -1.29 5.60 15.10
C LEU A 291 -2.66 6.00 15.65
N ALA A 292 -2.88 7.28 15.99
CA ALA A 292 -4.20 7.77 16.37
C ALA A 292 -5.25 7.43 15.28
N PRO A 293 -6.46 6.95 15.66
CA PRO A 293 -7.36 6.29 14.74
C PRO A 293 -7.94 7.18 13.64
N THR A 294 -8.10 8.48 13.92
CA THR A 294 -8.66 9.41 12.95
C THR A 294 -7.62 10.36 12.39
N HIS A 295 -7.85 10.84 11.16
CA HIS A 295 -6.98 11.86 10.57
C HIS A 295 -6.90 13.13 11.42
N ALA A 296 -8.00 13.55 12.06
CA ALA A 296 -8.06 14.75 12.89
C ALA A 296 -7.18 14.62 14.14
N GLU A 297 -7.22 13.46 14.81
CA GLU A 297 -6.38 13.17 15.97
C GLU A 297 -4.88 13.12 15.59
N ARG A 298 -4.55 12.55 14.41
CA ARG A 298 -3.16 12.55 13.93
C ARG A 298 -2.64 13.92 13.50
N ALA A 299 -3.52 14.80 13.04
CA ALA A 299 -3.11 16.10 12.51
C ALA A 299 -2.40 17.00 13.54
N VAL A 300 -2.59 16.76 14.84
CA VAL A 300 -1.87 17.49 15.91
C VAL A 300 -0.43 16.98 16.10
N HIS A 301 -0.12 15.79 15.62
CA HIS A 301 1.21 15.15 15.68
C HIS A 301 1.95 15.36 14.36
N THR A 302 2.47 16.59 14.16
CA THR A 302 3.23 16.89 12.93
C THR A 302 4.63 16.27 13.00
N ALA A 303 5.25 16.03 11.83
CA ALA A 303 6.62 15.52 11.77
C ALA A 303 7.60 16.41 12.54
N GLU A 304 7.42 17.73 12.49
CA GLU A 304 8.22 18.69 13.26
C GLU A 304 8.05 18.53 14.78
N SER A 305 6.81 18.38 15.27
CA SER A 305 6.55 18.18 16.70
C SER A 305 7.09 16.85 17.22
N LEU A 306 6.97 15.77 16.42
CA LEU A 306 7.54 14.45 16.74
C LEU A 306 9.07 14.52 16.77
N LEU A 307 9.70 15.19 15.79
CA LEU A 307 11.14 15.38 15.71
C LEU A 307 11.67 16.13 16.93
N ALA A 308 10.99 17.20 17.36
CA ALA A 308 11.37 17.96 18.56
C ALA A 308 11.38 17.06 19.80
N ARG A 309 10.38 16.19 19.97
CA ARG A 309 10.32 15.21 21.07
C ARG A 309 11.46 14.19 20.99
N MET A 310 11.76 13.64 19.80
CA MET A 310 12.87 12.68 19.59
C MET A 310 14.22 13.31 19.96
N ARG A 311 14.46 14.56 19.55
CA ARG A 311 15.71 15.29 19.85
C ARG A 311 15.86 15.58 21.34
N THR A 312 14.76 15.94 22.03
CA THR A 312 14.78 16.17 23.47
C THR A 312 15.12 14.89 24.24
N ALA A 313 14.57 13.75 23.83
CA ALA A 313 14.86 12.45 24.45
C ALA A 313 16.30 11.95 24.19
N ALA A 314 16.90 12.33 23.05
CA ALA A 314 18.28 11.99 22.72
C ALA A 314 19.32 12.83 23.47
N THR A 315 18.93 13.97 24.05
CA THR A 315 19.82 14.82 24.85
C THR A 315 19.92 14.22 26.24
N PRO A 316 21.09 13.70 26.69
CA PRO A 316 21.21 13.23 28.08
C PRO A 316 20.92 14.38 29.02
N ASN A 317 19.94 14.18 29.89
CA ASN A 317 19.62 15.14 30.97
C ASN A 317 20.82 15.28 31.90
N ASN A 318 21.71 16.23 31.61
CA ASN A 318 22.79 16.63 32.49
C ASN A 318 22.27 17.70 33.44
N THR A 319 21.13 17.46 34.08
CA THR A 319 20.59 18.33 35.14
C THR A 319 20.48 17.53 36.43
N ALA A 320 21.43 17.82 37.32
CA ALA A 320 21.36 17.82 38.77
C ALA A 320 20.51 16.72 39.45
N VAL A 321 21.22 15.86 40.14
CA VAL A 321 20.69 15.11 41.28
C VAL A 321 19.87 16.06 42.16
N PRO A 322 18.57 15.87 42.36
CA PRO A 322 17.88 16.56 43.43
C PRO A 322 18.28 15.89 44.76
N THR A 323 18.99 16.61 45.56
CA THR A 323 19.22 16.29 46.95
C THR A 323 17.88 16.01 47.63
N ALA A 324 17.70 14.84 48.18
CA ALA A 324 16.51 14.42 48.91
C ALA A 324 16.23 15.37 50.08
N PRO A 325 15.01 15.89 50.24
CA PRO A 325 14.61 16.47 51.51
C PRO A 325 14.19 15.35 52.48
N ALA A 326 14.65 15.52 53.72
CA ALA A 326 14.47 14.65 54.84
C ALA A 326 12.98 14.29 55.11
N ALA A 327 12.80 13.11 55.63
CA ALA A 327 11.56 12.55 56.12
C ALA A 327 10.91 13.36 57.24
N ALA A 328 9.58 13.53 57.17
CA ALA A 328 8.74 13.93 58.29
C ALA A 328 7.51 12.99 58.39
N PRO A 329 6.89 12.84 59.57
CA PRO A 329 6.41 11.56 60.02
C PRO A 329 4.92 11.29 59.75
N LYS A 330 4.59 9.99 59.84
CA LYS A 330 3.28 9.38 59.70
C LYS A 330 2.26 9.95 60.67
N SER A 331 1.06 10.28 60.22
CA SER A 331 -0.15 10.29 61.04
C SER A 331 -1.21 9.38 60.39
N GLY A 332 -1.67 8.44 61.18
CA GLY A 332 -2.67 7.45 60.80
C GLY A 332 -4.07 7.99 60.85
N GLY A 333 -4.93 7.44 60.02
CA GLY A 333 -6.37 7.69 59.99
C GLY A 333 -7.11 6.53 59.34
N ARG A 334 -7.57 5.60 60.18
CA ARG A 334 -8.54 4.54 59.83
C ARG A 334 -9.92 5.12 59.59
N ARG A 335 -10.66 4.65 58.59
CA ARG A 335 -12.12 4.39 58.58
C ARG A 335 -12.49 3.72 57.26
N LYS A 336 -12.83 2.45 57.28
CA LYS A 336 -14.10 1.71 57.47
C LYS A 336 -15.03 1.80 56.24
N THR A 337 -15.03 0.70 55.53
CA THR A 337 -16.11 -0.12 54.93
C THR A 337 -17.51 0.48 54.79
N LEU A 338 -18.11 0.31 53.60
CA LEU A 338 -19.48 -0.17 53.50
C LEU A 338 -19.71 -0.91 52.17
N LEU A 339 -20.26 -2.14 52.28
CA LEU A 339 -20.80 -3.01 51.28
C LEU A 339 -22.09 -2.41 50.65
N GLY A 340 -22.35 -2.79 49.41
CA GLY A 340 -23.72 -2.65 48.81
C GLY A 340 -23.83 -3.44 47.50
N ALA A 341 -24.24 -4.68 47.63
CA ALA A 341 -24.66 -5.52 46.51
C ALA A 341 -26.12 -5.25 46.19
N VAL A 342 -26.51 -5.19 44.91
CA VAL A 342 -27.85 -5.56 44.48
C VAL A 342 -27.76 -6.25 43.12
N VAL A 343 -28.24 -7.48 43.15
CA VAL A 343 -28.59 -8.37 42.03
C VAL A 343 -30.02 -8.02 41.55
N ALA A 344 -30.26 -7.98 40.25
CA ALA A 344 -31.58 -8.28 39.71
C ALA A 344 -31.48 -8.83 38.29
N ALA A 345 -31.80 -10.07 38.15
CA ALA A 345 -32.11 -10.77 36.90
C ALA A 345 -33.55 -10.51 36.48
N ALA A 346 -33.81 -10.44 35.19
CA ALA A 346 -35.15 -10.70 34.65
C ALA A 346 -35.04 -11.32 33.24
N LEU A 347 -35.47 -12.57 33.19
CA LEU A 347 -35.82 -13.37 32.02
C LEU A 347 -37.24 -13.00 31.57
N PHE A 348 -37.48 -13.04 30.25
CA PHE A 348 -38.76 -13.34 29.56
C PHE A 348 -38.54 -12.97 28.08
N GLY A 349 -38.87 -13.72 27.04
CA GLY A 349 -39.76 -14.85 26.87
C GLY A 349 -40.04 -14.91 25.35
N VAL A 350 -40.15 -16.10 24.86
CA VAL A 350 -40.41 -16.55 23.48
C VAL A 350 -41.75 -16.00 22.94
N ALA A 351 -41.78 -15.63 21.64
CA ALA A 351 -42.98 -15.81 20.82
C ALA A 351 -42.58 -16.01 19.34
N ALA A 352 -42.80 -17.22 18.87
CA ALA A 352 -42.86 -17.59 17.47
C ALA A 352 -44.20 -17.17 16.88
N ALA A 353 -44.22 -16.59 15.68
CA ALA A 353 -45.41 -16.53 14.84
C ALA A 353 -45.01 -16.82 13.41
N GLY A 354 -45.33 -18.01 12.95
CA GLY A 354 -45.27 -18.37 11.54
C GLY A 354 -46.43 -17.75 10.79
N TRP A 355 -46.15 -17.31 9.58
CA TRP A 355 -47.21 -17.03 8.61
C TRP A 355 -46.88 -17.81 7.33
N THR A 356 -47.69 -18.83 7.13
CA THR A 356 -47.88 -19.48 5.82
C THR A 356 -48.79 -18.60 4.98
N TYR A 357 -48.36 -18.26 3.78
CA TYR A 357 -49.26 -17.84 2.73
C TYR A 357 -49.14 -18.80 1.56
N ALA A 358 -50.27 -19.46 1.31
CA ALA A 358 -50.47 -20.31 0.15
C ALA A 358 -50.88 -19.47 -1.05
N GLY A 359 -50.53 -19.93 -2.19
CA GLY A 359 -50.66 -19.64 -3.54
C GLY A 359 -51.83 -18.86 -4.06
N GLU A 360 -51.57 -18.31 -5.23
CA GLU A 360 -52.57 -18.32 -6.34
C GLU A 360 -51.78 -18.23 -7.65
N ASP A 361 -52.05 -19.19 -8.51
CA ASP A 361 -51.61 -19.23 -9.90
C ASP A 361 -52.34 -18.16 -10.70
N GLU A 362 -51.59 -17.26 -11.33
CA GLU A 362 -52.07 -16.57 -12.52
C GLU A 362 -51.06 -16.81 -13.66
N GLN A 363 -51.54 -17.61 -14.62
CA GLN A 363 -50.91 -17.76 -15.93
C GLN A 363 -51.07 -16.46 -16.72
N GLU A 364 -49.99 -15.77 -16.98
CA GLU A 364 -49.89 -14.88 -18.14
C GLU A 364 -48.86 -15.47 -19.12
N GLU A 365 -49.36 -15.85 -20.27
CA GLU A 365 -48.59 -16.12 -21.48
C GLU A 365 -47.92 -14.84 -21.95
N GLY A 366 -46.58 -14.82 -21.97
CA GLY A 366 -45.80 -13.72 -22.50
C GLY A 366 -44.31 -13.97 -22.48
N ASP A 367 -43.82 -14.45 -23.62
CA ASP A 367 -42.44 -14.42 -24.05
C ASP A 367 -41.35 -15.16 -23.21
N ALA A 368 -41.07 -16.38 -23.62
CA ALA A 368 -40.13 -17.32 -23.00
C ALA A 368 -38.64 -16.89 -23.13
N THR A 369 -38.19 -15.96 -22.28
CA THR A 369 -36.79 -15.72 -22.05
C THR A 369 -36.45 -15.57 -20.54
N GLY A 370 -36.86 -16.59 -19.76
CA GLY A 370 -36.40 -16.75 -18.39
C GLY A 370 -34.88 -17.03 -18.37
N PRO A 371 -34.18 -16.79 -17.23
CA PRO A 371 -32.77 -17.13 -17.09
C PRO A 371 -32.60 -18.64 -17.22
N ALA A 372 -31.59 -19.10 -18.00
CA ALA A 372 -31.34 -20.51 -18.19
C ALA A 372 -30.77 -21.22 -16.96
N GLY A 373 -30.29 -20.44 -15.97
CA GLY A 373 -29.74 -20.99 -14.72
C GLY A 373 -29.40 -19.90 -13.70
N ARG A 374 -28.82 -20.35 -12.58
CA ARG A 374 -28.32 -19.45 -11.52
C ARG A 374 -26.89 -19.86 -11.14
N VAL A 375 -26.09 -18.91 -10.72
CA VAL A 375 -24.77 -19.12 -10.12
C VAL A 375 -24.63 -18.28 -8.86
N THR A 376 -24.01 -18.87 -7.84
CA THR A 376 -23.67 -18.19 -6.59
C THR A 376 -22.26 -17.63 -6.69
N VAL A 377 -22.12 -16.37 -6.41
CA VAL A 377 -20.81 -15.69 -6.42
C VAL A 377 -19.93 -16.23 -5.31
N TYR A 378 -18.71 -16.62 -5.65
CA TYR A 378 -17.73 -17.12 -4.72
C TYR A 378 -16.50 -16.21 -4.65
N ASN A 379 -16.28 -15.61 -3.48
CA ASN A 379 -15.04 -14.90 -3.20
C ASN A 379 -14.06 -15.86 -2.51
N VAL A 380 -12.86 -16.02 -3.06
CA VAL A 380 -11.85 -16.94 -2.53
C VAL A 380 -11.25 -16.43 -1.21
N VAL A 381 -11.31 -15.12 -0.94
CA VAL A 381 -10.80 -14.50 0.29
C VAL A 381 -11.72 -14.84 1.46
N LYS A 382 -11.18 -15.53 2.47
CA LYS A 382 -11.97 -16.03 3.62
C LYS A 382 -12.72 -14.89 4.34
N LEU A 383 -12.06 -13.77 4.61
CA LEU A 383 -12.69 -12.62 5.27
C LEU A 383 -13.95 -12.14 4.51
N CYS A 384 -13.87 -12.11 3.19
CA CYS A 384 -14.98 -11.68 2.35
C CYS A 384 -16.13 -12.69 2.31
N ARG A 385 -15.86 -13.97 2.60
CA ARG A 385 -16.90 -15.00 2.77
C ARG A 385 -17.54 -14.93 4.13
N ASP A 386 -16.72 -14.83 5.18
CA ASP A 386 -17.20 -14.82 6.57
C ASP A 386 -18.02 -13.55 6.91
N ARG A 387 -17.92 -12.51 6.08
CA ARG A 387 -18.59 -11.21 6.22
C ARG A 387 -19.35 -10.79 4.94
N ALA A 388 -19.92 -11.74 4.23
CA ALA A 388 -20.65 -11.50 2.99
C ALA A 388 -21.82 -10.54 3.18
N GLU A 389 -22.54 -10.64 4.31
CA GLU A 389 -23.68 -9.79 4.68
C GLU A 389 -23.30 -8.31 4.85
N ASP A 390 -22.06 -8.01 5.26
CA ASP A 390 -21.60 -6.63 5.46
C ASP A 390 -21.41 -5.86 4.14
N ARG A 391 -21.40 -6.54 3.02
CA ARG A 391 -21.18 -5.98 1.66
C ARG A 391 -20.03 -4.98 1.60
N LEU A 392 -18.92 -5.32 2.24
CA LEU A 392 -17.73 -4.46 2.27
C LEU A 392 -17.28 -4.13 0.84
N PRO A 393 -17.06 -2.85 0.48
CA PRO A 393 -16.61 -2.48 -0.87
C PRO A 393 -15.33 -3.20 -1.32
N ALA A 394 -14.39 -3.43 -0.39
CA ALA A 394 -13.15 -4.17 -0.65
C ALA A 394 -13.37 -5.66 -0.98
N CYS A 395 -14.53 -6.22 -0.65
CA CYS A 395 -14.92 -7.60 -0.94
C CYS A 395 -15.79 -7.73 -2.18
N SER A 396 -16.14 -6.61 -2.83
CA SER A 396 -16.93 -6.63 -4.05
C SER A 396 -16.14 -7.20 -5.22
N LEU A 397 -16.82 -7.98 -6.05
CA LEU A 397 -16.31 -8.51 -7.30
C LEU A 397 -16.92 -7.74 -8.47
N GLY A 398 -16.13 -7.49 -9.50
CA GLY A 398 -16.60 -6.86 -10.72
C GLY A 398 -17.27 -7.88 -11.64
N LEU A 399 -18.13 -7.40 -12.54
CA LEU A 399 -18.66 -8.13 -13.67
C LEU A 399 -18.10 -7.51 -14.94
N ALA A 400 -17.51 -8.30 -15.86
CA ALA A 400 -16.92 -7.76 -17.07
C ALA A 400 -17.99 -7.28 -18.06
N MET A 401 -17.67 -6.24 -18.84
CA MET A 401 -18.49 -5.80 -19.98
C MET A 401 -18.29 -6.73 -21.17
N ASP A 402 -17.05 -7.19 -21.41
CA ASP A 402 -16.65 -7.99 -22.54
C ASP A 402 -15.68 -9.12 -22.08
N PRO A 403 -16.07 -10.39 -22.22
CA PRO A 403 -15.24 -11.53 -21.77
C PRO A 403 -14.05 -11.80 -22.68
N SER A 404 -13.94 -11.15 -23.85
CA SER A 404 -12.81 -11.25 -24.77
C SER A 404 -11.67 -10.27 -24.44
N ARG A 405 -11.93 -9.31 -23.53
CA ARG A 405 -10.96 -8.33 -23.06
C ARG A 405 -10.37 -8.69 -21.70
N PRO A 406 -9.17 -8.19 -21.36
CA PRO A 406 -8.61 -8.36 -20.02
C PRO A 406 -9.60 -7.93 -18.92
N TYR A 407 -9.63 -8.69 -17.83
CA TYR A 407 -10.49 -8.42 -16.68
C TYR A 407 -9.89 -7.29 -15.82
N THR A 408 -10.00 -6.07 -16.33
CA THR A 408 -9.48 -4.83 -15.73
C THR A 408 -10.61 -3.88 -15.35
N VAL A 409 -10.30 -2.81 -14.64
CA VAL A 409 -11.30 -1.82 -14.20
C VAL A 409 -12.05 -1.18 -15.37
N GLU A 410 -11.39 -1.01 -16.52
CA GLU A 410 -12.00 -0.47 -17.73
C GLU A 410 -13.00 -1.43 -18.41
N ASN A 411 -12.90 -2.71 -18.10
CA ASN A 411 -13.76 -3.77 -18.62
C ASN A 411 -14.77 -4.28 -17.59
N VAL A 412 -15.09 -3.49 -16.56
CA VAL A 412 -16.01 -3.89 -15.49
C VAL A 412 -17.19 -2.91 -15.43
N VAL A 413 -18.40 -3.45 -15.35
CA VAL A 413 -19.61 -2.64 -15.15
C VAL A 413 -19.63 -2.01 -13.75
N VAL A 414 -20.41 -0.94 -13.57
CA VAL A 414 -20.56 -0.25 -12.27
C VAL A 414 -21.16 -1.17 -11.20
N THR A 415 -22.04 -2.09 -11.61
CA THR A 415 -22.66 -3.07 -10.71
C THR A 415 -21.61 -3.97 -10.09
N ARG A 416 -21.65 -4.10 -8.76
CA ARG A 416 -20.76 -4.97 -7.99
C ARG A 416 -21.57 -6.12 -7.39
N VAL A 417 -20.87 -7.24 -7.16
CA VAL A 417 -21.44 -8.44 -6.54
C VAL A 417 -20.56 -8.89 -5.40
N TRP A 418 -21.14 -9.57 -4.41
CA TRP A 418 -20.43 -10.05 -3.23
C TRP A 418 -20.53 -11.56 -3.12
N HIS A 419 -19.80 -12.15 -2.21
CA HIS A 419 -19.93 -13.57 -1.88
C HIS A 419 -21.38 -13.88 -1.51
N ASP A 420 -21.87 -15.04 -1.94
CA ASP A 420 -23.24 -15.53 -1.80
C ASP A 420 -24.32 -14.77 -2.59
N ASP A 421 -23.99 -13.72 -3.34
CA ASP A 421 -24.93 -13.16 -4.30
C ASP A 421 -25.32 -14.21 -5.35
N VAL A 422 -26.62 -14.43 -5.54
CA VAL A 422 -27.16 -15.34 -6.53
C VAL A 422 -27.48 -14.57 -7.81
N LEU A 423 -26.84 -14.93 -8.91
CA LEU A 423 -26.97 -14.26 -10.19
C LEU A 423 -27.71 -15.16 -11.18
N SER A 424 -28.66 -14.58 -11.90
CA SER A 424 -29.34 -15.23 -13.01
C SER A 424 -28.43 -15.23 -14.24
N VAL A 425 -28.26 -16.38 -14.89
CA VAL A 425 -27.37 -16.55 -16.04
C VAL A 425 -28.10 -17.15 -17.23
N ASP A 426 -27.75 -16.67 -18.42
CA ASP A 426 -28.40 -17.08 -19.67
C ASP A 426 -27.64 -18.19 -20.41
N CYS A 427 -26.31 -18.05 -20.48
CA CYS A 427 -25.45 -18.92 -21.28
C CYS A 427 -24.01 -18.83 -20.75
N HIS A 428 -23.13 -19.71 -21.28
CA HIS A 428 -21.70 -19.65 -20.96
C HIS A 428 -20.85 -19.45 -22.20
N LEU A 429 -19.72 -18.76 -22.06
CA LEU A 429 -18.66 -18.68 -23.06
C LEU A 429 -17.51 -19.62 -22.62
N PRO A 430 -17.16 -20.65 -23.38
CA PRO A 430 -16.17 -21.65 -22.97
C PRO A 430 -14.73 -21.11 -23.02
N GLN A 431 -14.43 -20.15 -23.91
CA GLN A 431 -13.10 -19.59 -24.16
C GLN A 431 -13.14 -18.07 -24.33
N GLY A 432 -13.10 -17.35 -23.21
CA GLY A 432 -12.82 -15.92 -23.17
C GLY A 432 -11.39 -15.65 -22.70
N THR A 433 -11.10 -14.42 -22.29
CA THR A 433 -9.84 -14.07 -21.64
C THR A 433 -9.69 -14.85 -20.34
N ALA A 434 -8.56 -15.51 -20.14
CA ALA A 434 -8.29 -16.25 -18.91
C ALA A 434 -8.20 -15.32 -17.71
N VAL A 435 -8.89 -15.65 -16.63
CA VAL A 435 -8.85 -14.94 -15.34
C VAL A 435 -8.32 -15.89 -14.29
N THR A 436 -7.36 -15.41 -13.49
CA THR A 436 -6.79 -16.15 -12.37
C THR A 436 -7.26 -15.51 -11.07
N ASP A 437 -7.68 -16.33 -10.11
CA ASP A 437 -8.05 -15.86 -8.79
C ASP A 437 -6.82 -15.57 -7.90
N GLU A 438 -7.05 -15.09 -6.70
CA GLU A 438 -6.01 -14.69 -5.74
C GLU A 438 -5.16 -15.86 -5.21
N PHE A 439 -5.56 -17.11 -5.51
CA PHE A 439 -4.82 -18.34 -5.15
C PHE A 439 -4.18 -19.03 -6.36
N GLY A 440 -4.24 -18.40 -7.55
CA GLY A 440 -3.61 -18.93 -8.75
C GLY A 440 -4.48 -19.91 -9.55
N THR A 441 -5.77 -20.09 -9.20
CA THR A 441 -6.70 -20.90 -9.98
C THR A 441 -7.17 -20.12 -11.19
N GLY A 442 -6.92 -20.61 -12.40
CA GLY A 442 -7.27 -19.96 -13.66
C GLY A 442 -8.48 -20.58 -14.37
N SER A 443 -9.25 -19.77 -15.09
CA SER A 443 -10.30 -20.24 -16.00
C SER A 443 -10.51 -19.25 -17.15
N ALA A 444 -10.72 -19.77 -18.35
CA ALA A 444 -11.14 -18.99 -19.51
C ALA A 444 -12.66 -19.05 -19.75
N ARG A 445 -13.41 -19.78 -18.92
CA ARG A 445 -14.87 -19.86 -19.01
C ARG A 445 -15.53 -18.68 -18.36
N TRP A 446 -16.63 -18.17 -18.95
CA TRP A 446 -17.42 -17.05 -18.46
C TRP A 446 -18.90 -17.37 -18.49
N PHE A 447 -19.68 -16.74 -17.60
CA PHE A 447 -21.13 -16.82 -17.56
C PHE A 447 -21.74 -15.46 -17.87
N ARG A 448 -22.72 -15.39 -18.79
CA ARG A 448 -23.46 -14.16 -19.08
C ARG A 448 -24.54 -13.99 -18.02
N VAL A 449 -24.40 -12.93 -17.23
CA VAL A 449 -25.26 -12.59 -16.10
C VAL A 449 -26.29 -11.56 -16.51
N ARG A 450 -27.54 -11.70 -16.06
CA ARG A 450 -28.56 -10.64 -16.13
C ARG A 450 -28.38 -9.67 -14.97
N LEU A 451 -28.41 -8.38 -15.28
CA LEU A 451 -28.35 -7.32 -14.28
C LEU A 451 -29.77 -6.85 -13.95
N PRO A 452 -29.99 -6.31 -12.72
CA PRO A 452 -31.28 -5.78 -12.30
C PRO A 452 -31.77 -4.66 -13.23
N ASP A 453 -33.07 -4.48 -13.31
CA ASP A 453 -33.69 -3.37 -14.04
C ASP A 453 -33.20 -2.03 -13.47
N GLY A 454 -32.83 -1.11 -14.37
CA GLY A 454 -32.22 0.18 -14.00
C GLY A 454 -30.68 0.21 -14.06
N ALA A 455 -30.01 -0.92 -14.27
CA ALA A 455 -28.58 -0.93 -14.57
C ALA A 455 -28.29 -0.35 -15.96
N PRO A 456 -27.13 0.33 -16.18
CA PRO A 456 -26.76 0.88 -17.49
C PRO A 456 -26.63 -0.16 -18.60
N SER A 457 -26.39 -1.41 -18.25
CA SER A 457 -26.37 -2.56 -19.15
C SER A 457 -27.32 -3.64 -18.62
N ARG A 458 -28.01 -4.35 -19.52
CA ARG A 458 -28.89 -5.46 -19.12
C ARG A 458 -28.12 -6.74 -18.79
N THR A 459 -26.92 -6.89 -19.30
CA THR A 459 -26.09 -8.07 -19.08
C THR A 459 -24.64 -7.69 -18.81
N ALA A 460 -23.93 -8.60 -18.12
CA ALA A 460 -22.49 -8.53 -17.86
C ALA A 460 -21.94 -9.96 -17.78
N TRP A 461 -20.64 -10.12 -17.51
CA TRP A 461 -19.97 -11.40 -17.51
C TRP A 461 -19.27 -11.69 -16.19
N LEU A 462 -19.55 -12.86 -15.61
CA LEU A 462 -18.88 -13.39 -14.42
C LEU A 462 -17.83 -14.43 -14.86
N PRO A 463 -16.53 -14.29 -14.53
CA PRO A 463 -15.55 -15.33 -14.80
C PRO A 463 -15.79 -16.56 -13.92
N ALA A 464 -15.63 -17.76 -14.47
CA ALA A 464 -15.96 -19.00 -13.77
C ALA A 464 -15.13 -19.27 -12.51
N VAL A 465 -13.99 -18.59 -12.31
CA VAL A 465 -13.21 -18.63 -11.07
C VAL A 465 -13.94 -17.98 -9.89
N ARG A 466 -14.98 -17.17 -10.16
CA ARG A 466 -15.78 -16.45 -9.16
C ARG A 466 -17.08 -17.18 -8.78
N THR A 467 -17.18 -18.46 -9.09
CA THR A 467 -18.28 -19.34 -8.65
C THR A 467 -17.80 -20.79 -8.55
N LYS A 468 -18.39 -21.54 -7.63
CA LYS A 468 -18.18 -23.00 -7.52
C LYS A 468 -19.23 -23.77 -8.33
N ASP A 469 -20.28 -23.10 -8.76
CA ASP A 469 -21.38 -23.72 -9.47
C ASP A 469 -20.95 -24.10 -10.90
N ARG A 470 -21.54 -25.20 -11.40
CA ARG A 470 -21.28 -25.72 -12.73
C ARG A 470 -22.61 -26.00 -13.43
N PRO A 471 -23.46 -24.95 -13.63
CA PRO A 471 -24.74 -25.15 -14.26
C PRO A 471 -24.59 -25.64 -15.71
N VAL A 472 -25.55 -26.49 -16.13
CA VAL A 472 -25.66 -26.88 -17.50
C VAL A 472 -26.37 -25.77 -18.25
N LEU A 473 -25.64 -25.04 -19.07
CA LEU A 473 -26.12 -23.84 -19.78
C LEU A 473 -25.83 -24.00 -21.29
N PRO A 474 -26.64 -23.39 -22.14
CA PRO A 474 -26.31 -23.29 -23.56
C PRO A 474 -25.03 -22.46 -23.75
N GLN A 475 -24.34 -22.69 -24.85
CA GLN A 475 -23.23 -21.81 -25.25
C GLN A 475 -23.81 -20.48 -25.75
N CYS A 476 -23.19 -19.37 -25.40
CA CYS A 476 -23.58 -18.07 -25.92
C CYS A 476 -23.26 -17.97 -27.41
N SER A 477 -24.22 -17.53 -28.18
CA SER A 477 -24.08 -17.19 -29.58
C SER A 477 -23.37 -15.84 -29.76
#